data_ce63620937cf1325c2cae711907e3558
#
_entry.id   ce63620937cf1325c2cae711907e3558
#
_cell.length_a   1.000
_cell.length_b   1.000
_cell.length_c   1.000
_cell.angle_alpha   90.00
_cell.angle_beta   90.00
_cell.angle_gamma   90.00
#
_symmetry.space_group_name_H-M   'P 1'
#
loop_
_entity.id
_entity.type
_entity.pdbx_description
1 polymer ?
#
loop_
_entity_poly.entity_id
_entity_poly.type
_entity_poly.pdbx_seq_one_letter_code
_entity_poly.pdbx_strand_id
1 'polypeptide(L)'
;ISAGKLPVDSRYAKIMQVMRASQLERPRMRRIADRLGAWYTPVALALAALAWMAAGDPHRFLAVMVIATPCPLLIAIPIAIIGAISVAARSGIIIRNPGVLERVDRCRTLIFDKTGTLTYGKPVLTDILPAAGFRSEEVLRLAASLEQYSKHPLAGAILKAASEQGLALEPVRLISEKPGEGLRGVADGHTVELTGRTKMFLNLPSAGPGLECLVCIDGNYAATFRFRDEPRRDSSAFVSHLKPKHHAQKVILLSGDRESEVRYLGQAVGIAEVYASKTPEEKLAIVQQETLHAKTLYVGDGINDAPAMLAATAGVAFGQNSDITAEAADAVLLEPSLAKIDELMHISRHMRKIAIQSAVGGMGLSLIGMAAAALGYLPPVQGAVAQEFIDLAAVLNALRVAIPPAQKTDF
;
A
#
# COMPACT_ATOMS: atom_id res chain seq x y z
N ILE A 1 9.35 22.02 26.08
CA ILE A 1 8.30 21.37 25.26
C ILE A 1 7.05 21.41 26.10
N SER A 2 6.02 22.14 25.67
CA SER A 2 4.70 22.13 26.29
C SER A 2 3.75 21.32 25.41
N ALA A 3 2.94 20.45 26.02
CA ALA A 3 1.92 19.69 25.32
C ALA A 3 0.74 20.65 24.99
N GLY A 4 0.49 20.90 23.71
CA GLY A 4 -0.58 21.79 23.26
C GLY A 4 -1.97 21.16 23.15
N LYS A 5 -2.09 19.82 23.41
CA LYS A 5 -3.35 19.07 23.35
C LYS A 5 -3.37 17.98 24.42
N LEU A 6 -4.58 17.63 24.88
CA LEU A 6 -4.76 16.48 25.76
C LEU A 6 -4.37 15.18 25.05
N PRO A 7 -3.89 14.13 25.77
CA PRO A 7 -3.53 12.85 25.18
C PRO A 7 -4.65 12.23 24.33
N VAL A 8 -5.92 12.42 24.72
CA VAL A 8 -7.12 11.93 24.02
C VAL A 8 -7.34 12.66 22.68
N ASP A 9 -6.91 13.93 22.58
CA ASP A 9 -7.04 14.76 21.37
C ASP A 9 -5.79 14.70 20.49
N SER A 10 -4.80 13.89 20.86
CA SER A 10 -3.59 13.72 20.10
C SER A 10 -3.87 13.06 18.74
N ARG A 11 -3.03 13.34 17.73
CA ARG A 11 -3.09 12.64 16.43
C ARG A 11 -3.04 11.13 16.61
N TYR A 12 -2.21 10.66 17.53
CA TYR A 12 -2.09 9.24 17.87
C TYR A 12 -3.41 8.66 18.38
N ALA A 13 -4.10 9.32 19.31
CA ALA A 13 -5.38 8.85 19.85
C ALA A 13 -6.46 8.77 18.76
N LYS A 14 -6.52 9.75 17.83
CA LYS A 14 -7.44 9.72 16.69
C LYS A 14 -7.14 8.54 15.75
N ILE A 15 -5.86 8.29 15.44
CA ILE A 15 -5.44 7.13 14.63
C ILE A 15 -5.87 5.83 15.31
N MET A 16 -5.61 5.68 16.62
CA MET A 16 -5.99 4.50 17.39
C MET A 16 -7.51 4.28 17.44
N GLN A 17 -8.29 5.36 17.48
CA GLN A 17 -9.75 5.27 17.45
C GLN A 17 -10.26 4.76 16.10
N VAL A 18 -9.72 5.26 14.99
CA VAL A 18 -10.06 4.81 13.63
C VAL A 18 -9.62 3.35 13.43
N MET A 19 -8.43 2.97 13.93
CA MET A 19 -7.94 1.59 13.89
C MET A 19 -8.86 0.61 14.61
N ARG A 20 -9.29 0.93 15.82
CA ARG A 20 -10.22 0.08 16.59
C ARG A 20 -11.56 -0.11 15.87
N ALA A 21 -12.08 0.93 15.23
CA ALA A 21 -13.31 0.83 14.44
C ALA A 21 -13.14 -0.07 13.20
N SER A 22 -11.96 -0.03 12.56
CA SER A 22 -11.65 -0.83 11.36
C SER A 22 -11.40 -2.32 11.65
N GLN A 23 -10.85 -2.68 12.81
CA GLN A 23 -10.51 -4.06 13.18
C GLN A 23 -11.72 -4.99 13.38
N LEU A 24 -12.92 -4.47 13.49
CA LEU A 24 -14.15 -5.24 13.72
C LEU A 24 -14.78 -5.84 12.45
N GLU A 25 -14.25 -5.54 11.26
CA GLU A 25 -14.83 -6.02 10.01
C GLU A 25 -14.32 -7.40 9.59
N ARG A 26 -15.22 -8.42 9.65
CA ARG A 26 -14.93 -9.75 9.06
C ARG A 26 -14.85 -9.68 7.53
N PRO A 27 -13.99 -10.52 6.88
CA PRO A 27 -13.91 -10.62 5.43
C PRO A 27 -15.28 -10.79 4.76
N ARG A 28 -15.55 -10.07 3.68
CA ARG A 28 -16.88 -10.06 3.03
C ARG A 28 -17.26 -11.42 2.44
N MET A 29 -16.31 -12.14 1.83
CA MET A 29 -16.56 -13.48 1.28
C MET A 29 -17.03 -14.44 2.37
N ARG A 30 -16.40 -14.39 3.55
CA ARG A 30 -16.84 -15.19 4.69
C ARG A 30 -18.26 -14.83 5.13
N ARG A 31 -18.60 -13.54 5.18
CA ARG A 31 -19.97 -13.10 5.51
C ARG A 31 -21.00 -13.55 4.47
N ILE A 32 -20.64 -13.55 3.19
CA ILE A 32 -21.51 -14.05 2.10
C ILE A 32 -21.66 -15.56 2.22
N ALA A 33 -20.58 -16.29 2.49
CA ALA A 33 -20.61 -17.73 2.72
C ALA A 33 -21.51 -18.09 3.91
N ASP A 34 -21.37 -17.39 5.04
CA ASP A 34 -22.18 -17.61 6.23
C ASP A 34 -23.68 -17.35 5.93
N ARG A 35 -24.00 -16.29 5.18
CA ARG A 35 -25.38 -15.96 4.78
C ARG A 35 -25.97 -16.96 3.79
N LEU A 36 -25.18 -17.38 2.77
CA LEU A 36 -25.63 -18.40 1.82
C LEU A 36 -25.82 -19.74 2.52
N GLY A 37 -24.93 -20.13 3.43
CA GLY A 37 -25.08 -21.33 4.25
C GLY A 37 -26.31 -21.31 5.11
N ALA A 38 -26.66 -20.15 5.70
CA ALA A 38 -27.88 -19.98 6.50
C ALA A 38 -29.16 -20.18 5.68
N TRP A 39 -29.19 -19.77 4.41
CA TRP A 39 -30.34 -19.98 3.51
C TRP A 39 -30.31 -21.38 2.88
N TYR A 40 -29.16 -21.97 2.70
CA TYR A 40 -29.01 -23.28 2.07
C TYR A 40 -29.71 -24.38 2.87
N THR A 41 -29.58 -24.39 4.20
CA THR A 41 -30.17 -25.41 5.07
C THR A 41 -31.72 -25.44 5.03
N PRO A 42 -32.45 -24.30 5.14
CA PRO A 42 -33.90 -24.29 4.97
C PRO A 42 -34.37 -24.76 3.58
N VAL A 43 -33.65 -24.37 2.51
CA VAL A 43 -33.96 -24.79 1.15
C VAL A 43 -33.77 -26.30 0.99
N ALA A 44 -32.67 -26.85 1.51
CA ALA A 44 -32.41 -28.28 1.50
C ALA A 44 -33.44 -29.06 2.25
N LEU A 45 -33.88 -28.58 3.43
CA LEU A 45 -34.92 -29.19 4.22
C LEU A 45 -36.26 -29.19 3.48
N ALA A 46 -36.62 -28.07 2.86
CA ALA A 46 -37.85 -27.97 2.06
C ALA A 46 -37.83 -28.95 0.87
N LEU A 47 -36.70 -29.04 0.15
CA LEU A 47 -36.53 -29.99 -0.98
C LEU A 47 -36.63 -31.44 -0.49
N ALA A 48 -36.00 -31.78 0.63
CA ALA A 48 -36.05 -33.11 1.21
C ALA A 48 -37.50 -33.49 1.61
N ALA A 49 -38.23 -32.56 2.23
CA ALA A 49 -39.62 -32.77 2.60
C ALA A 49 -40.53 -32.95 1.36
N LEU A 50 -40.31 -32.14 0.31
CA LEU A 50 -41.05 -32.28 -0.94
C LEU A 50 -40.74 -33.62 -1.64
N ALA A 51 -39.49 -34.06 -1.65
CA ALA A 51 -39.09 -35.34 -2.22
C ALA A 51 -39.73 -36.51 -1.47
N TRP A 52 -39.80 -36.43 -0.13
CA TRP A 52 -40.49 -37.43 0.67
C TRP A 52 -41.98 -37.46 0.37
N MET A 53 -42.67 -36.32 0.42
CA MET A 53 -44.13 -36.24 0.16
C MET A 53 -44.48 -36.73 -1.25
N ALA A 54 -43.71 -36.39 -2.26
CA ALA A 54 -43.95 -36.78 -3.63
C ALA A 54 -43.72 -38.29 -3.89
N ALA A 55 -42.74 -38.89 -3.21
CA ALA A 55 -42.41 -40.30 -3.38
C ALA A 55 -43.09 -41.23 -2.39
N GLY A 56 -43.65 -40.71 -1.29
CA GLY A 56 -44.18 -41.51 -0.17
C GLY A 56 -43.12 -42.32 0.60
N ASP A 57 -41.84 -42.06 0.35
CA ASP A 57 -40.70 -42.81 0.89
C ASP A 57 -39.80 -41.92 1.76
N PRO A 58 -39.70 -42.15 3.07
CA PRO A 58 -38.86 -41.36 3.97
C PRO A 58 -37.37 -41.49 3.65
N HIS A 59 -36.93 -42.55 2.96
CA HIS A 59 -35.53 -42.67 2.51
C HIS A 59 -35.12 -41.56 1.54
N ARG A 60 -36.05 -40.97 0.79
CA ARG A 60 -35.79 -39.82 -0.09
C ARG A 60 -35.43 -38.58 0.72
N PHE A 61 -36.12 -38.34 1.83
CA PHE A 61 -35.78 -37.26 2.74
C PHE A 61 -34.33 -37.38 3.24
N LEU A 62 -33.98 -38.58 3.73
CA LEU A 62 -32.63 -38.86 4.22
C LEU A 62 -31.58 -38.73 3.12
N ALA A 63 -31.86 -39.25 1.93
CA ALA A 63 -30.91 -39.18 0.79
C ALA A 63 -30.59 -37.73 0.40
N VAL A 64 -31.60 -36.85 0.35
CA VAL A 64 -31.40 -35.42 0.08
C VAL A 64 -30.62 -34.75 1.21
N MET A 65 -30.99 -35.00 2.48
CA MET A 65 -30.36 -34.36 3.64
C MET A 65 -28.89 -34.73 3.82
N VAL A 66 -28.51 -35.96 3.48
CA VAL A 66 -27.11 -36.42 3.62
C VAL A 66 -26.17 -35.71 2.64
N ILE A 67 -26.64 -35.43 1.41
CA ILE A 67 -25.82 -34.71 0.42
C ILE A 67 -25.98 -33.19 0.53
N ALA A 68 -26.98 -32.71 1.27
CA ALA A 68 -27.29 -31.30 1.42
C ALA A 68 -26.38 -30.62 2.45
N THR A 69 -25.09 -30.59 2.24
CA THR A 69 -24.16 -29.91 3.15
C THR A 69 -23.48 -28.72 2.46
N PRO A 70 -23.40 -27.55 3.14
CA PRO A 70 -22.71 -26.38 2.60
C PRO A 70 -21.18 -26.40 2.85
N CYS A 71 -20.61 -27.58 3.15
CA CYS A 71 -19.19 -27.75 3.51
C CYS A 71 -18.22 -27.13 2.47
N PRO A 72 -18.42 -27.33 1.14
CA PRO A 72 -17.52 -26.74 0.15
C PRO A 72 -17.39 -25.21 0.28
N LEU A 73 -18.50 -24.54 0.59
CA LEU A 73 -18.54 -23.10 0.77
C LEU A 73 -17.83 -22.66 2.07
N LEU A 74 -18.02 -23.39 3.14
CA LEU A 74 -17.52 -23.02 4.48
C LEU A 74 -16.02 -23.33 4.65
N ILE A 75 -15.51 -24.36 3.95
CA ILE A 75 -14.13 -24.83 4.11
C ILE A 75 -13.19 -24.24 3.04
N ALA A 76 -13.62 -24.18 1.77
CA ALA A 76 -12.77 -23.78 0.69
C ALA A 76 -12.31 -22.33 0.77
N ILE A 77 -13.16 -21.39 1.23
CA ILE A 77 -12.81 -19.97 1.33
C ILE A 77 -11.72 -19.73 2.38
N PRO A 78 -11.83 -20.21 3.64
CA PRO A 78 -10.74 -20.10 4.61
C PRO A 78 -9.43 -20.71 4.15
N ILE A 79 -9.45 -21.87 3.52
CA ILE A 79 -8.25 -22.56 2.98
C ILE A 79 -7.59 -21.70 1.91
N ALA A 80 -8.36 -21.13 0.99
CA ALA A 80 -7.84 -20.27 -0.05
C ALA A 80 -7.19 -18.99 0.53
N ILE A 81 -7.81 -18.39 1.56
CA ILE A 81 -7.24 -17.21 2.23
C ILE A 81 -5.92 -17.56 2.93
N ILE A 82 -5.86 -18.67 3.67
CA ILE A 82 -4.63 -19.13 4.35
C ILE A 82 -3.53 -19.42 3.31
N GLY A 83 -3.88 -20.08 2.21
CA GLY A 83 -2.95 -20.33 1.10
C GLY A 83 -2.38 -19.03 0.51
N ALA A 84 -3.23 -18.04 0.28
CA ALA A 84 -2.80 -16.74 -0.24
C ALA A 84 -1.91 -15.98 0.75
N ILE A 85 -2.22 -16.00 2.07
CA ILE A 85 -1.37 -15.41 3.10
C ILE A 85 0.02 -16.08 3.10
N SER A 86 0.07 -17.40 2.96
CA SER A 86 1.35 -18.13 2.89
C SER A 86 2.18 -17.72 1.65
N VAL A 87 1.54 -17.57 0.49
CA VAL A 87 2.21 -17.10 -0.74
C VAL A 87 2.69 -15.67 -0.58
N ALA A 88 1.85 -14.77 -0.07
CA ALA A 88 2.21 -13.39 0.20
C ALA A 88 3.42 -13.27 1.14
N ALA A 89 3.41 -14.03 2.24
CA ALA A 89 4.51 -14.03 3.21
C ALA A 89 5.84 -14.48 2.58
N ARG A 90 5.83 -15.51 1.72
CA ARG A 90 7.03 -15.95 0.98
C ARG A 90 7.56 -14.88 0.01
N SER A 91 6.69 -13.99 -0.44
CA SER A 91 7.03 -12.86 -1.31
C SER A 91 7.42 -11.59 -0.53
N GLY A 92 7.55 -11.67 0.80
CA GLY A 92 7.87 -10.51 1.63
C GLY A 92 6.70 -9.54 1.80
N ILE A 93 5.45 -10.03 1.68
CA ILE A 93 4.22 -9.27 1.86
C ILE A 93 3.52 -9.78 3.11
N ILE A 94 3.44 -8.97 4.15
CA ILE A 94 2.77 -9.30 5.40
C ILE A 94 1.31 -8.89 5.32
N ILE A 95 0.40 -9.84 5.35
CA ILE A 95 -1.04 -9.60 5.37
C ILE A 95 -1.50 -9.46 6.83
N ARG A 96 -1.88 -8.26 7.22
CA ARG A 96 -2.41 -7.98 8.58
C ARG A 96 -3.92 -8.17 8.65
N ASN A 97 -4.63 -7.72 7.63
CA ASN A 97 -6.06 -7.91 7.49
C ASN A 97 -6.34 -8.84 6.30
N PRO A 98 -6.76 -10.09 6.52
CA PRO A 98 -7.06 -11.03 5.43
C PRO A 98 -8.08 -10.51 4.42
N GLY A 99 -8.96 -9.59 4.83
CA GLY A 99 -9.93 -8.96 3.95
C GLY A 99 -9.30 -8.15 2.80
N VAL A 100 -8.04 -7.74 2.89
CA VAL A 100 -7.33 -7.05 1.81
C VAL A 100 -7.24 -7.94 0.57
N LEU A 101 -6.99 -9.25 0.75
CA LEU A 101 -6.90 -10.22 -0.35
C LEU A 101 -8.21 -10.36 -1.15
N GLU A 102 -9.35 -9.97 -0.58
CA GLU A 102 -10.62 -9.95 -1.28
C GLU A 102 -10.91 -8.64 -1.99
N ARG A 103 -10.20 -7.56 -1.60
CA ARG A 103 -10.53 -6.18 -1.96
C ARG A 103 -9.55 -5.57 -2.94
N VAL A 104 -8.25 -5.83 -2.80
CA VAL A 104 -7.19 -5.12 -3.52
C VAL A 104 -7.31 -5.24 -5.05
N ASP A 105 -7.56 -6.43 -5.60
CA ASP A 105 -7.79 -6.64 -7.03
C ASP A 105 -9.08 -5.95 -7.56
N ARG A 106 -9.96 -5.55 -6.66
CA ARG A 106 -11.23 -4.88 -7.00
C ARG A 106 -11.18 -3.37 -6.86
N CYS A 107 -10.05 -2.82 -6.44
CA CYS A 107 -9.88 -1.38 -6.39
C CYS A 107 -9.81 -0.82 -7.82
N ARG A 108 -10.48 0.31 -8.05
CA ARG A 108 -10.55 0.99 -9.34
C ARG A 108 -9.96 2.38 -9.28
N THR A 109 -9.89 2.97 -8.10
CA THR A 109 -9.14 4.19 -7.82
C THR A 109 -7.90 3.81 -7.03
N LEU A 110 -6.73 4.13 -7.56
CA LEU A 110 -5.43 3.86 -6.95
C LEU A 110 -4.81 5.17 -6.54
N ILE A 111 -4.46 5.31 -5.26
CA ILE A 111 -3.96 6.54 -4.67
C ILE A 111 -2.57 6.25 -4.11
N PHE A 112 -1.58 7.00 -4.59
CA PHE A 112 -0.19 6.86 -4.19
C PHE A 112 0.27 8.11 -3.46
N ASP A 113 0.94 7.94 -2.32
CA ASP A 113 1.77 9.01 -1.78
C ASP A 113 3.01 9.21 -2.66
N LYS A 114 3.65 10.37 -2.56
CA LYS A 114 4.84 10.70 -3.35
C LYS A 114 6.08 10.06 -2.74
N THR A 115 6.41 10.50 -1.53
CA THR A 115 7.72 10.28 -0.91
C THR A 115 7.86 8.85 -0.39
N GLY A 116 8.97 8.17 -0.76
CA GLY A 116 9.19 6.78 -0.35
C GLY A 116 8.31 5.76 -1.06
N THR A 117 7.25 6.19 -1.78
CA THR A 117 6.31 5.34 -2.52
C THR A 117 6.66 5.32 -4.03
N LEU A 118 6.33 6.36 -4.78
CA LEU A 118 6.70 6.48 -6.20
C LEU A 118 8.13 7.02 -6.40
N THR A 119 8.73 7.55 -5.34
CA THR A 119 10.11 8.02 -5.30
C THR A 119 10.91 7.17 -4.31
N TYR A 120 12.23 7.36 -4.32
CA TYR A 120 13.09 6.66 -3.36
C TYR A 120 13.02 7.23 -1.93
N GLY A 121 12.42 8.42 -1.73
CA GLY A 121 12.40 9.13 -0.44
C GLY A 121 13.79 9.63 -0.02
N LYS A 122 14.72 9.70 -0.96
CA LYS A 122 16.10 10.17 -0.76
C LYS A 122 16.38 11.30 -1.74
N PRO A 123 16.28 12.55 -1.29
CA PRO A 123 16.61 13.70 -2.15
C PRO A 123 18.03 13.59 -2.68
N VAL A 124 18.20 13.90 -3.97
CA VAL A 124 19.50 13.97 -4.65
C VAL A 124 19.76 15.43 -4.99
N LEU A 125 21.02 15.87 -4.89
CA LEU A 125 21.45 17.19 -5.32
C LEU A 125 21.43 17.22 -6.86
N THR A 126 20.48 17.99 -7.45
CA THR A 126 20.30 18.04 -8.91
C THR A 126 21.01 19.23 -9.54
N ASP A 127 21.00 20.38 -8.86
CA ASP A 127 21.58 21.61 -9.40
C ASP A 127 22.36 22.36 -8.31
N ILE A 128 23.50 22.89 -8.71
CA ILE A 128 24.29 23.87 -7.96
C ILE A 128 24.28 25.16 -8.75
N LEU A 129 23.61 26.18 -8.21
CA LEU A 129 23.50 27.50 -8.85
C LEU A 129 24.41 28.50 -8.12
N PRO A 130 25.67 28.67 -8.54
CA PRO A 130 26.60 29.58 -7.90
C PRO A 130 26.22 31.05 -8.17
N ALA A 131 26.47 31.92 -7.20
CA ALA A 131 26.40 33.33 -7.36
C ALA A 131 27.65 33.85 -8.15
N ALA A 132 27.55 35.06 -8.65
CA ALA A 132 28.69 35.67 -9.36
C ALA A 132 29.92 35.72 -8.45
N GLY A 133 31.05 35.24 -8.96
CA GLY A 133 32.32 35.19 -8.24
C GLY A 133 32.61 33.90 -7.49
N PHE A 134 31.64 32.93 -7.43
CA PHE A 134 31.85 31.64 -6.81
C PHE A 134 31.85 30.49 -7.83
N ARG A 135 32.66 29.48 -7.57
CA ARG A 135 32.72 28.25 -8.40
C ARG A 135 31.94 27.12 -7.76
N SER A 136 31.16 26.41 -8.56
CA SER A 136 30.30 25.30 -8.07
C SER A 136 31.09 24.25 -7.27
N GLU A 137 32.27 23.86 -7.76
CA GLU A 137 33.12 22.86 -7.12
C GLU A 137 33.63 23.31 -5.74
N GLU A 138 34.01 24.58 -5.61
CA GLU A 138 34.53 25.16 -4.38
C GLU A 138 33.40 25.27 -3.33
N VAL A 139 32.25 25.78 -3.75
CA VAL A 139 31.07 25.87 -2.86
C VAL A 139 30.59 24.48 -2.42
N LEU A 140 30.60 23.49 -3.33
CA LEU A 140 30.25 22.11 -3.00
C LEU A 140 31.27 21.51 -2.03
N ARG A 141 32.56 21.71 -2.22
CA ARG A 141 33.65 21.24 -1.35
C ARG A 141 33.47 21.78 0.08
N LEU A 142 33.29 23.08 0.23
CA LEU A 142 33.12 23.75 1.51
C LEU A 142 31.82 23.31 2.22
N ALA A 143 30.72 23.27 1.47
CA ALA A 143 29.43 22.81 2.00
C ALA A 143 29.49 21.34 2.44
N ALA A 144 30.07 20.46 1.64
CA ALA A 144 30.22 19.05 1.96
C ALA A 144 31.15 18.84 3.17
N SER A 145 32.22 19.65 3.29
CA SER A 145 33.09 19.60 4.48
C SER A 145 32.28 19.88 5.75
N LEU A 146 31.33 20.80 5.71
CA LEU A 146 30.48 21.12 6.84
C LEU A 146 29.43 20.00 7.11
N GLU A 147 28.81 19.48 6.06
CA GLU A 147 27.74 18.47 6.11
C GLU A 147 28.19 17.09 6.63
N GLN A 148 29.52 16.82 6.73
CA GLN A 148 30.04 15.63 7.39
C GLN A 148 29.57 15.53 8.85
N TYR A 149 29.26 16.63 9.47
CA TYR A 149 28.89 16.73 10.89
C TYR A 149 27.39 16.95 11.11
N SER A 150 26.63 17.09 10.02
CA SER A 150 25.18 17.34 10.06
C SER A 150 24.40 16.04 10.15
N LYS A 151 23.26 16.09 10.88
CA LYS A 151 22.23 15.03 10.89
C LYS A 151 21.06 15.34 9.97
N HIS A 152 21.16 16.41 9.18
CA HIS A 152 20.09 16.81 8.30
C HIS A 152 19.88 15.80 7.16
N PRO A 153 18.63 15.48 6.74
CA PRO A 153 18.38 14.52 5.67
C PRO A 153 19.05 14.84 4.31
N LEU A 154 19.34 16.13 4.03
CA LEU A 154 20.01 16.56 2.81
C LEU A 154 21.54 16.40 2.84
N ALA A 155 22.13 16.21 4.02
CA ALA A 155 23.60 16.08 4.17
C ALA A 155 24.16 14.94 3.30
N GLY A 156 23.50 13.77 3.32
CA GLY A 156 23.93 12.64 2.50
C GLY A 156 23.95 12.91 1.00
N ALA A 157 23.05 13.75 0.49
CA ALA A 157 23.02 14.13 -0.93
C ALA A 157 24.20 15.03 -1.31
N ILE A 158 24.57 16.00 -0.44
CA ILE A 158 25.70 16.90 -0.65
C ILE A 158 27.01 16.11 -0.58
N LEU A 159 27.17 15.26 0.42
CA LEU A 159 28.35 14.40 0.58
C LEU A 159 28.54 13.46 -0.60
N LYS A 160 27.46 12.85 -1.09
CA LYS A 160 27.48 11.99 -2.26
C LYS A 160 27.92 12.75 -3.51
N ALA A 161 27.37 13.94 -3.76
CA ALA A 161 27.73 14.77 -4.91
C ALA A 161 29.23 15.20 -4.87
N ALA A 162 29.74 15.54 -3.69
CA ALA A 162 31.17 15.87 -3.52
C ALA A 162 32.06 14.64 -3.76
N SER A 163 31.66 13.45 -3.28
CA SER A 163 32.40 12.20 -3.50
C SER A 163 32.42 11.80 -4.98
N GLU A 164 31.30 11.94 -5.70
CA GLU A 164 31.21 11.66 -7.14
C GLU A 164 32.09 12.57 -7.98
N GLN A 165 32.35 13.79 -7.52
CA GLN A 165 33.28 14.72 -8.14
C GLN A 165 34.73 14.57 -7.64
N GLY A 166 35.00 13.64 -6.74
CA GLY A 166 36.33 13.38 -6.18
C GLY A 166 36.90 14.52 -5.33
N LEU A 167 36.03 15.35 -4.73
CA LEU A 167 36.44 16.49 -3.94
C LEU A 167 36.96 16.05 -2.56
N ALA A 168 38.16 16.50 -2.21
CA ALA A 168 38.73 16.30 -0.89
C ALA A 168 38.04 17.23 0.11
N LEU A 169 37.51 16.63 1.20
CA LEU A 169 36.81 17.40 2.24
C LEU A 169 37.79 17.92 3.28
N GLU A 170 37.58 19.14 3.74
CA GLU A 170 38.42 19.84 4.70
C GLU A 170 37.99 19.64 6.15
N PRO A 171 38.92 19.72 7.10
CA PRO A 171 38.59 19.75 8.51
C PRO A 171 37.78 21.01 8.89
N VAL A 172 36.72 20.85 9.66
CA VAL A 172 35.84 21.96 10.04
C VAL A 172 36.01 22.30 11.53
N ARG A 173 35.95 23.59 11.84
CA ARG A 173 36.00 24.13 13.20
C ARG A 173 34.72 24.92 13.50
N LEU A 174 34.42 25.10 14.79
CA LEU A 174 33.31 25.95 15.26
C LEU A 174 31.95 25.57 14.67
N ILE A 175 31.62 24.28 14.67
CA ILE A 175 30.39 23.77 14.09
C ILE A 175 29.21 24.06 15.03
N SER A 176 28.12 24.58 14.45
CA SER A 176 26.84 24.80 15.11
C SER A 176 25.70 24.39 14.21
N GLU A 177 24.85 23.46 14.68
CA GLU A 177 23.60 23.04 14.03
C GLU A 177 22.47 23.20 15.02
N LYS A 178 21.96 24.41 15.20
CA LYS A 178 20.80 24.64 16.07
C LYS A 178 19.51 24.42 15.29
N PRO A 179 18.50 23.78 15.93
CA PRO A 179 17.22 23.55 15.32
C PRO A 179 16.63 24.86 14.75
N GLY A 180 16.40 24.84 13.46
CA GLY A 180 15.81 25.98 12.80
C GLY A 180 16.76 27.11 12.42
N GLU A 181 18.04 27.13 12.77
CA GLU A 181 19.01 28.17 12.38
C GLU A 181 19.85 27.80 11.15
N GLY A 182 19.97 26.51 10.83
CA GLY A 182 20.82 26.00 9.77
C GLY A 182 22.13 25.46 10.34
N LEU A 183 23.03 25.05 9.44
CA LEU A 183 24.35 24.53 9.76
C LEU A 183 25.40 25.62 9.50
N ARG A 184 26.26 25.89 10.46
CA ARG A 184 27.33 26.89 10.34
C ARG A 184 28.64 26.35 10.90
N GLY A 185 29.76 26.72 10.27
CA GLY A 185 31.10 26.38 10.75
C GLY A 185 32.18 27.06 9.94
N VAL A 186 33.45 26.76 10.25
CA VAL A 186 34.61 27.32 9.57
C VAL A 186 35.34 26.17 8.86
N ALA A 187 35.37 26.21 7.54
CA ALA A 187 36.10 25.29 6.66
C ALA A 187 37.06 26.04 5.78
N ASP A 188 38.33 25.60 5.70
CA ASP A 188 39.38 26.21 4.87
C ASP A 188 39.53 27.73 5.12
N GLY A 189 39.39 28.17 6.36
CA GLY A 189 39.49 29.58 6.75
C GLY A 189 38.24 30.42 6.48
N HIS A 190 37.22 29.90 5.80
CA HIS A 190 36.00 30.59 5.47
C HIS A 190 34.86 30.20 6.43
N THR A 191 34.02 31.17 6.82
CA THR A 191 32.80 30.91 7.54
C THR A 191 31.74 30.47 6.54
N VAL A 192 31.30 29.21 6.62
CA VAL A 192 30.29 28.60 5.75
C VAL A 192 29.00 28.42 6.51
N GLU A 193 27.87 28.76 5.89
CA GLU A 193 26.53 28.61 6.46
C GLU A 193 25.60 28.00 5.41
N LEU A 194 24.90 26.92 5.81
CA LEU A 194 23.84 26.30 5.04
C LEU A 194 22.49 26.50 5.72
N THR A 195 21.55 27.12 5.01
CA THR A 195 20.27 27.50 5.62
C THR A 195 19.12 27.49 4.61
N GLY A 196 17.89 27.54 5.10
CA GLY A 196 16.70 27.67 4.27
C GLY A 196 16.43 29.11 3.84
N ARG A 197 15.77 29.27 2.69
CA ARG A 197 15.46 30.57 2.06
C ARG A 197 14.72 31.55 2.99
N THR A 198 13.86 31.05 3.90
CA THR A 198 13.06 31.90 4.80
C THR A 198 13.88 32.68 5.82
N LYS A 199 15.18 32.40 5.95
CA LYS A 199 16.07 32.99 6.95
C LYS A 199 17.05 34.01 6.39
N MET A 200 17.06 34.19 5.08
CA MET A 200 17.94 35.15 4.45
C MET A 200 17.16 36.39 3.99
N PHE A 201 17.66 37.54 4.42
CA PHE A 201 17.14 38.88 4.03
C PHE A 201 17.90 39.49 2.82
N LEU A 202 18.53 38.62 2.00
CA LEU A 202 19.27 39.04 0.82
C LEU A 202 18.39 39.00 -0.43
N ASN A 203 18.76 39.79 -1.46
CA ASN A 203 18.14 39.69 -2.80
C ASN A 203 18.52 38.33 -3.42
N LEU A 204 17.69 37.33 -3.17
CA LEU A 204 17.89 35.98 -3.67
C LEU A 204 17.26 35.81 -5.06
N PRO A 205 17.82 34.96 -5.94
CA PRO A 205 17.17 34.56 -7.17
C PRO A 205 15.76 34.01 -6.88
N SER A 206 14.84 34.09 -7.84
CA SER A 206 13.50 33.53 -7.70
C SER A 206 13.56 32.06 -7.29
N ALA A 207 12.68 31.64 -6.39
CA ALA A 207 12.60 30.25 -5.97
C ALA A 207 12.31 29.36 -7.17
N GLY A 208 13.13 28.33 -7.35
CA GLY A 208 12.92 27.30 -8.38
C GLY A 208 12.10 26.12 -7.85
N PRO A 209 11.78 25.16 -8.72
CA PRO A 209 11.22 23.88 -8.31
C PRO A 209 12.25 23.10 -7.49
N GLY A 210 11.75 22.32 -6.50
CA GLY A 210 12.58 21.47 -5.63
C GLY A 210 12.76 22.00 -4.23
N LEU A 211 13.41 21.20 -3.40
CA LEU A 211 13.92 21.64 -2.10
C LEU A 211 15.18 22.46 -2.34
N GLU A 212 15.28 23.62 -1.72
CA GLU A 212 16.44 24.48 -1.83
C GLU A 212 17.16 24.65 -0.50
N CYS A 213 18.49 24.55 -0.54
CA CYS A 213 19.38 24.95 0.53
C CYS A 213 20.29 26.06 0.02
N LEU A 214 20.37 27.13 0.77
CA LEU A 214 21.24 28.27 0.44
C LEU A 214 22.59 28.12 1.14
N VAL A 215 23.65 28.38 0.40
CA VAL A 215 25.01 28.37 0.93
C VAL A 215 25.51 29.79 0.97
N CYS A 216 26.05 30.19 2.12
CA CYS A 216 26.73 31.45 2.31
C CYS A 216 28.16 31.23 2.72
N ILE A 217 29.07 32.06 2.21
CA ILE A 217 30.47 32.06 2.55
C ILE A 217 30.85 33.49 2.96
N ASP A 218 31.40 33.61 4.18
CA ASP A 218 31.80 34.88 4.79
C ASP A 218 30.67 35.93 4.80
N GLY A 219 29.43 35.46 5.03
CA GLY A 219 28.20 36.28 5.08
C GLY A 219 27.64 36.67 3.72
N ASN A 220 28.26 36.27 2.62
CA ASN A 220 27.79 36.52 1.26
C ASN A 220 27.06 35.29 0.71
N TYR A 221 25.99 35.53 -0.06
CA TYR A 221 25.32 34.47 -0.79
C TYR A 221 26.26 33.85 -1.84
N ALA A 222 26.54 32.56 -1.71
CA ALA A 222 27.51 31.86 -2.57
C ALA A 222 26.82 30.91 -3.57
N ALA A 223 25.77 30.19 -3.17
CA ALA A 223 25.06 29.35 -4.11
C ALA A 223 23.66 28.95 -3.58
N THR A 224 22.80 28.48 -4.49
CA THR A 224 21.60 27.70 -4.17
C THR A 224 21.82 26.25 -4.61
N PHE A 225 21.68 25.35 -3.66
CA PHE A 225 21.63 23.90 -3.92
C PHE A 225 20.18 23.49 -4.09
N ARG A 226 19.86 22.78 -5.18
CA ARG A 226 18.53 22.23 -5.44
C ARG A 226 18.56 20.72 -5.29
N PHE A 227 17.53 20.21 -4.64
CA PHE A 227 17.38 18.79 -4.41
C PHE A 227 16.02 18.34 -4.94
N ARG A 228 16.00 17.15 -5.52
CA ARG A 228 14.78 16.47 -5.93
C ARG A 228 14.77 15.05 -5.44
N ASP A 229 13.60 14.57 -5.10
CA ASP A 229 13.39 13.16 -4.84
C ASP A 229 13.07 12.48 -6.17
N GLU A 230 13.99 11.66 -6.64
CA GLU A 230 13.87 11.03 -7.94
C GLU A 230 12.79 9.97 -7.99
N PRO A 231 11.99 9.90 -9.06
CA PRO A 231 11.06 8.80 -9.27
C PRO A 231 11.82 7.47 -9.34
N ARG A 232 11.21 6.40 -8.86
CA ARG A 232 11.79 5.07 -9.05
C ARG A 232 11.82 4.74 -10.53
N ARG A 233 12.84 3.99 -10.95
CA ARG A 233 13.05 3.62 -12.36
C ARG A 233 11.86 2.89 -12.97
N ASP A 234 11.15 2.11 -12.15
CA ASP A 234 9.99 1.32 -12.53
C ASP A 234 8.64 2.05 -12.36
N SER A 235 8.61 3.26 -11.78
CA SER A 235 7.36 3.99 -11.49
C SER A 235 6.50 4.24 -12.73
N SER A 236 7.10 4.68 -13.84
CA SER A 236 6.35 4.96 -15.07
C SER A 236 5.79 3.68 -15.69
N ALA A 237 6.58 2.61 -15.76
CA ALA A 237 6.12 1.30 -16.24
C ALA A 237 5.00 0.76 -15.35
N PHE A 238 5.17 0.84 -14.02
CA PHE A 238 4.16 0.44 -13.04
C PHE A 238 2.86 1.23 -13.20
N VAL A 239 2.90 2.56 -13.30
CA VAL A 239 1.67 3.37 -13.45
C VAL A 239 0.97 3.07 -14.77
N SER A 240 1.72 2.93 -15.86
CA SER A 240 1.13 2.70 -17.19
C SER A 240 0.41 1.37 -17.32
N HIS A 241 0.88 0.28 -16.62
CA HIS A 241 0.25 -1.03 -16.69
C HIS A 241 -1.04 -1.14 -15.85
N LEU A 242 -1.26 -0.27 -14.85
CA LEU A 242 -2.39 -0.36 -13.94
C LEU A 242 -3.76 -0.32 -14.64
N LYS A 243 -3.91 0.53 -15.67
CA LYS A 243 -5.16 0.64 -16.43
C LYS A 243 -5.43 -0.61 -17.26
N PRO A 244 -4.54 -1.08 -18.15
CA PRO A 244 -4.80 -2.24 -19.01
C PRO A 244 -4.86 -3.57 -18.26
N LYS A 245 -4.05 -3.76 -17.21
CA LYS A 245 -3.90 -5.05 -16.53
C LYS A 245 -4.77 -5.20 -15.27
N HIS A 246 -4.91 -4.12 -14.51
CA HIS A 246 -5.67 -4.11 -13.26
C HIS A 246 -7.00 -3.37 -13.34
N HIS A 247 -7.38 -2.90 -14.55
CA HIS A 247 -8.64 -2.20 -14.80
C HIS A 247 -8.80 -0.96 -13.90
N ALA A 248 -7.70 -0.28 -13.57
CA ALA A 248 -7.74 0.98 -12.85
C ALA A 248 -8.48 2.03 -13.68
N GLN A 249 -9.48 2.66 -13.10
CA GLN A 249 -10.21 3.76 -13.74
C GLN A 249 -9.51 5.08 -13.47
N LYS A 250 -8.97 5.23 -12.26
CA LYS A 250 -8.36 6.46 -11.75
C LYS A 250 -7.07 6.15 -11.03
N VAL A 251 -6.03 6.95 -11.30
CA VAL A 251 -4.76 6.91 -10.59
C VAL A 251 -4.47 8.32 -10.10
N ILE A 252 -4.24 8.46 -8.80
CA ILE A 252 -4.08 9.73 -8.10
C ILE A 252 -2.72 9.77 -7.41
N LEU A 253 -2.02 10.89 -7.54
CA LEU A 253 -0.86 11.23 -6.75
C LEU A 253 -1.27 12.24 -5.67
N LEU A 254 -1.12 11.87 -4.40
CA LEU A 254 -1.58 12.66 -3.25
C LEU A 254 -0.41 12.94 -2.30
N SER A 255 0.00 14.20 -2.18
CA SER A 255 1.19 14.58 -1.41
C SER A 255 1.00 15.87 -0.61
N GLY A 256 1.74 15.97 0.51
CA GLY A 256 1.89 17.21 1.28
C GLY A 256 2.93 18.18 0.70
N ASP A 257 3.67 17.77 -0.32
CA ASP A 257 4.74 18.56 -0.92
C ASP A 257 4.19 19.68 -1.82
N ARG A 258 5.07 20.60 -2.18
CA ARG A 258 4.77 21.75 -3.05
C ARG A 258 4.23 21.30 -4.41
N GLU A 259 3.32 22.08 -4.96
CA GLU A 259 2.66 21.78 -6.24
C GLU A 259 3.63 21.53 -7.39
N SER A 260 4.71 22.31 -7.49
CA SER A 260 5.74 22.14 -8.52
C SER A 260 6.38 20.74 -8.53
N GLU A 261 6.65 20.20 -7.32
CA GLU A 261 7.26 18.88 -7.16
C GLU A 261 6.30 17.74 -7.49
N VAL A 262 5.05 17.88 -7.02
CA VAL A 262 4.03 16.85 -7.24
C VAL A 262 3.63 16.79 -8.71
N ARG A 263 3.49 17.96 -9.38
CA ARG A 263 3.21 18.02 -10.83
C ARG A 263 4.36 17.47 -11.67
N TYR A 264 5.61 17.80 -11.31
CA TYR A 264 6.78 17.23 -11.98
C TYR A 264 6.78 15.70 -11.91
N LEU A 265 6.58 15.14 -10.71
CA LEU A 265 6.50 13.69 -10.55
C LEU A 265 5.33 13.09 -11.34
N GLY A 266 4.13 13.70 -11.22
CA GLY A 266 2.95 13.26 -11.96
C GLY A 266 3.20 13.17 -13.46
N GLN A 267 3.84 14.17 -14.05
CA GLN A 267 4.22 14.16 -15.46
C GLN A 267 5.28 13.09 -15.78
N ALA A 268 6.29 12.94 -14.93
CA ALA A 268 7.36 11.96 -15.12
C ALA A 268 6.87 10.51 -15.09
N VAL A 269 5.86 10.20 -14.23
CA VAL A 269 5.33 8.85 -14.08
C VAL A 269 4.02 8.62 -14.84
N GLY A 270 3.45 9.64 -15.48
CA GLY A 270 2.22 9.53 -16.27
C GLY A 270 0.91 9.58 -15.46
N ILE A 271 0.92 10.22 -14.28
CA ILE A 271 -0.28 10.46 -13.46
C ILE A 271 -0.80 11.87 -13.75
N ALA A 272 -2.01 11.98 -14.33
CA ALA A 272 -2.62 13.26 -14.65
C ALA A 272 -3.29 13.93 -13.44
N GLU A 273 -3.83 13.13 -12.51
CA GLU A 273 -4.56 13.65 -11.36
C GLU A 273 -3.63 13.74 -10.14
N VAL A 274 -3.31 14.97 -9.75
CA VAL A 274 -2.37 15.27 -8.67
C VAL A 274 -3.00 16.22 -7.65
N TYR A 275 -2.82 15.91 -6.36
CA TYR A 275 -3.20 16.74 -5.24
C TYR A 275 -1.95 17.05 -4.42
N ALA A 276 -1.55 18.32 -4.45
CA ALA A 276 -0.35 18.81 -3.80
C ALA A 276 -0.68 19.63 -2.54
N SER A 277 0.32 19.86 -1.69
CA SER A 277 0.24 20.68 -0.48
C SER A 277 -0.90 20.28 0.45
N LYS A 278 -1.20 18.98 0.57
CA LYS A 278 -2.31 18.44 1.35
C LYS A 278 -1.87 18.08 2.77
N THR A 279 -2.61 18.58 3.75
CA THR A 279 -2.47 18.15 5.15
C THR A 279 -2.95 16.69 5.32
N PRO A 280 -2.58 16.00 6.41
CA PRO A 280 -3.10 14.65 6.69
C PRO A 280 -4.63 14.60 6.75
N GLU A 281 -5.27 15.63 7.27
CA GLU A 281 -6.73 15.74 7.34
C GLU A 281 -7.37 15.91 5.95
N GLU A 282 -6.75 16.72 5.08
CA GLU A 282 -7.19 16.87 3.69
C GLU A 282 -6.97 15.59 2.88
N LYS A 283 -5.84 14.89 3.09
CA LYS A 283 -5.59 13.56 2.49
C LYS A 283 -6.70 12.57 2.87
N LEU A 284 -7.04 12.53 4.15
CA LEU A 284 -8.13 11.69 4.66
C LEU A 284 -9.46 12.02 3.96
N ALA A 285 -9.82 13.30 3.86
CA ALA A 285 -11.07 13.73 3.23
C ALA A 285 -11.14 13.34 1.74
N ILE A 286 -10.04 13.52 1.00
CA ILE A 286 -9.96 13.12 -0.42
C ILE A 286 -10.15 11.61 -0.56
N VAL A 287 -9.47 10.80 0.26
CA VAL A 287 -9.59 9.34 0.20
C VAL A 287 -11.00 8.89 0.56
N GLN A 288 -11.63 9.49 1.57
CA GLN A 288 -13.02 9.21 1.92
C GLN A 288 -13.97 9.51 0.76
N GLN A 289 -13.82 10.68 0.12
CA GLN A 289 -14.63 11.07 -1.02
C GLN A 289 -14.47 10.10 -2.20
N GLU A 290 -13.23 9.72 -2.56
CA GLU A 290 -12.98 8.75 -3.62
C GLU A 290 -13.56 7.36 -3.29
N THR A 291 -13.51 6.97 -2.00
CA THR A 291 -14.03 5.66 -1.54
C THR A 291 -15.56 5.58 -1.62
N LEU A 292 -16.27 6.70 -1.59
CA LEU A 292 -17.73 6.74 -1.85
C LEU A 292 -18.07 6.42 -3.30
N HIS A 293 -17.21 6.80 -4.25
CA HIS A 293 -17.45 6.62 -5.69
C HIS A 293 -16.97 5.27 -6.20
N ALA A 294 -15.81 4.80 -5.74
CA ALA A 294 -15.22 3.54 -6.17
C ALA A 294 -14.39 2.90 -5.04
N LYS A 295 -14.07 1.62 -5.17
CA LYS A 295 -13.12 0.98 -4.26
C LYS A 295 -11.73 1.56 -4.48
N THR A 296 -11.10 1.99 -3.40
CA THR A 296 -9.81 2.66 -3.37
C THR A 296 -8.70 1.75 -2.83
N LEU A 297 -7.53 1.80 -3.45
CA LEU A 297 -6.27 1.34 -2.88
C LEU A 297 -5.44 2.57 -2.53
N TYR A 298 -5.00 2.66 -1.29
CA TYR A 298 -4.03 3.66 -0.86
C TYR A 298 -2.68 3.00 -0.60
N VAL A 299 -1.62 3.60 -1.16
CA VAL A 299 -0.24 3.15 -0.94
C VAL A 299 0.60 4.31 -0.43
N GLY A 300 1.24 4.12 0.71
CA GLY A 300 2.08 5.13 1.35
C GLY A 300 3.12 4.52 2.28
N ASP A 301 4.02 5.34 2.81
CA ASP A 301 5.11 4.90 3.68
C ASP A 301 5.18 5.67 5.01
N GLY A 302 4.47 6.79 5.14
CA GLY A 302 4.57 7.74 6.23
C GLY A 302 3.51 7.59 7.32
N ILE A 303 3.87 7.97 8.56
CA ILE A 303 2.93 8.06 9.70
C ILE A 303 1.74 8.97 9.39
N ASN A 304 1.98 10.03 8.60
CA ASN A 304 0.96 11.01 8.22
C ASN A 304 -0.11 10.42 7.30
N ASP A 305 0.16 9.28 6.66
CA ASP A 305 -0.74 8.60 5.73
C ASP A 305 -1.65 7.58 6.42
N ALA A 306 -1.38 7.24 7.68
CA ALA A 306 -2.15 6.24 8.42
C ALA A 306 -3.67 6.52 8.43
N PRO A 307 -4.17 7.74 8.66
CA PRO A 307 -5.61 8.01 8.59
C PRO A 307 -6.19 7.82 7.19
N ALA A 308 -5.48 8.26 6.14
CA ALA A 308 -5.89 8.12 4.75
C ALA A 308 -5.90 6.64 4.33
N MET A 309 -4.89 5.88 4.74
CA MET A 309 -4.77 4.45 4.49
C MET A 309 -5.91 3.65 5.10
N LEU A 310 -6.31 3.97 6.35
CA LEU A 310 -7.46 3.35 7.03
C LEU A 310 -8.80 3.70 6.38
N ALA A 311 -8.93 4.87 5.76
CA ALA A 311 -10.15 5.30 5.08
C ALA A 311 -10.31 4.67 3.69
N ALA A 312 -9.25 4.15 3.11
CA ALA A 312 -9.30 3.45 1.83
C ALA A 312 -9.97 2.08 1.94
N THR A 313 -10.44 1.54 0.80
CA THR A 313 -10.95 0.16 0.76
C THR A 313 -9.86 -0.87 1.07
N ALA A 314 -8.62 -0.58 0.66
CA ALA A 314 -7.43 -1.34 0.97
C ALA A 314 -6.27 -0.39 1.21
N GLY A 315 -5.53 -0.58 2.31
CA GLY A 315 -4.35 0.18 2.66
C GLY A 315 -3.09 -0.69 2.58
N VAL A 316 -2.06 -0.20 1.88
CA VAL A 316 -0.78 -0.89 1.73
C VAL A 316 0.35 0.04 2.16
N ALA A 317 1.24 -0.44 3.02
CA ALA A 317 2.39 0.32 3.49
C ALA A 317 3.72 -0.35 3.13
N PHE A 318 4.77 0.45 2.96
CA PHE A 318 6.14 -0.03 2.97
C PHE A 318 6.67 -0.09 4.41
N GLY A 319 7.11 -1.28 4.86
CA GLY A 319 7.30 -1.61 6.27
C GLY A 319 8.57 -1.10 6.94
N GLN A 320 9.38 -0.25 6.29
CA GLN A 320 10.66 0.17 6.88
C GLN A 320 10.61 1.43 7.75
N ASN A 321 9.52 2.21 7.70
CA ASN A 321 9.57 3.59 8.20
C ASN A 321 8.80 3.85 9.50
N SER A 322 7.83 3.03 9.91
CA SER A 322 7.11 3.27 11.18
C SER A 322 6.19 2.13 11.57
N ASP A 323 6.24 1.75 12.85
CA ASP A 323 5.30 0.80 13.45
C ASP A 323 3.84 1.26 13.31
N ILE A 324 3.58 2.58 13.43
CA ILE A 324 2.22 3.16 13.34
C ILE A 324 1.66 3.00 11.93
N THR A 325 2.46 3.27 10.91
CA THR A 325 2.03 3.11 9.50
C THR A 325 1.77 1.65 9.18
N ALA A 326 2.67 0.77 9.66
CA ALA A 326 2.50 -0.66 9.52
C ALA A 326 1.24 -1.14 10.26
N GLU A 327 0.89 -0.56 11.41
CA GLU A 327 -0.34 -0.88 12.15
C GLU A 327 -1.62 -0.43 11.44
N ALA A 328 -1.60 0.68 10.72
CA ALA A 328 -2.74 1.20 9.97
C ALA A 328 -2.99 0.46 8.65
N ALA A 329 -1.99 -0.22 8.09
CA ALA A 329 -2.08 -0.89 6.81
C ALA A 329 -2.77 -2.26 6.92
N ASP A 330 -3.56 -2.61 5.90
CA ASP A 330 -4.09 -3.97 5.72
C ASP A 330 -3.00 -4.95 5.27
N ALA A 331 -2.03 -4.48 4.48
CA ALA A 331 -0.84 -5.23 4.06
C ALA A 331 0.42 -4.37 4.15
N VAL A 332 1.53 -5.02 4.52
CA VAL A 332 2.84 -4.37 4.67
C VAL A 332 3.84 -5.07 3.75
N LEU A 333 4.51 -4.28 2.91
CA LEU A 333 5.56 -4.75 2.01
C LEU A 333 6.92 -4.57 2.70
N LEU A 334 7.66 -5.65 2.92
CA LEU A 334 8.97 -5.60 3.59
C LEU A 334 10.02 -4.89 2.73
N GLU A 335 9.88 -4.99 1.41
CA GLU A 335 10.74 -4.29 0.45
C GLU A 335 9.94 -3.13 -0.17
N PRO A 336 10.51 -1.92 -0.23
CA PRO A 336 9.86 -0.79 -0.87
C PRO A 336 9.98 -0.90 -2.40
N SER A 337 9.20 -1.82 -2.99
CA SER A 337 9.17 -2.12 -4.42
C SER A 337 7.74 -2.08 -4.96
N LEU A 338 7.54 -1.38 -6.08
CA LEU A 338 6.26 -1.30 -6.77
C LEU A 338 5.83 -2.66 -7.33
N ALA A 339 6.80 -3.52 -7.68
CA ALA A 339 6.54 -4.89 -8.10
C ALA A 339 5.82 -5.72 -7.02
N LYS A 340 6.04 -5.41 -5.73
CA LYS A 340 5.33 -6.09 -4.65
C LYS A 340 3.86 -5.70 -4.53
N ILE A 341 3.49 -4.48 -4.95
CA ILE A 341 2.10 -4.04 -5.04
C ILE A 341 1.39 -4.84 -6.13
N ASP A 342 2.02 -4.96 -7.29
CA ASP A 342 1.51 -5.75 -8.41
C ASP A 342 1.39 -7.23 -8.05
N GLU A 343 2.41 -7.82 -7.42
CA GLU A 343 2.38 -9.20 -6.92
C GLU A 343 1.22 -9.42 -5.94
N LEU A 344 0.95 -8.47 -5.03
CA LEU A 344 -0.21 -8.52 -4.12
C LEU A 344 -1.54 -8.54 -4.88
N MET A 345 -1.67 -7.71 -5.94
CA MET A 345 -2.87 -7.69 -6.78
C MET A 345 -3.08 -9.02 -7.50
N HIS A 346 -2.00 -9.65 -8.00
CA HIS A 346 -2.04 -10.97 -8.64
C HIS A 346 -2.41 -12.07 -7.66
N ILE A 347 -1.81 -12.10 -6.45
CA ILE A 347 -2.14 -13.05 -5.39
C ILE A 347 -3.63 -12.93 -5.02
N SER A 348 -4.14 -11.72 -4.85
CA SER A 348 -5.55 -11.43 -4.57
C SER A 348 -6.47 -11.99 -5.66
N ARG A 349 -6.18 -11.70 -6.93
CA ARG A 349 -6.94 -12.19 -8.09
C ARG A 349 -6.94 -13.72 -8.16
N HIS A 350 -5.78 -14.33 -7.99
CA HIS A 350 -5.61 -15.78 -8.00
C HIS A 350 -6.39 -16.45 -6.88
N MET A 351 -6.24 -15.98 -5.64
CA MET A 351 -6.98 -16.46 -4.48
C MET A 351 -8.49 -16.38 -4.71
N ARG A 352 -8.98 -15.22 -5.15
CA ARG A 352 -10.41 -14.99 -5.35
C ARG A 352 -10.99 -15.91 -6.44
N LYS A 353 -10.25 -16.09 -7.55
CA LYS A 353 -10.68 -17.00 -8.65
C LYS A 353 -10.83 -18.43 -8.14
N ILE A 354 -9.85 -18.95 -7.43
CA ILE A 354 -9.86 -20.33 -6.94
C ILE A 354 -10.90 -20.49 -5.81
N ALA A 355 -10.99 -19.53 -4.89
CA ALA A 355 -11.99 -19.57 -3.81
C ALA A 355 -13.43 -19.63 -4.36
N ILE A 356 -13.75 -18.79 -5.34
CA ILE A 356 -15.08 -18.80 -6.00
C ILE A 356 -15.28 -20.12 -6.77
N GLN A 357 -14.28 -20.58 -7.52
CA GLN A 357 -14.35 -21.84 -8.26
C GLN A 357 -14.62 -23.02 -7.34
N SER A 358 -13.91 -23.11 -6.21
CA SER A 358 -14.10 -24.19 -5.23
C SER A 358 -15.48 -24.12 -4.56
N ALA A 359 -15.88 -22.94 -4.13
CA ALA A 359 -17.16 -22.76 -3.42
C ALA A 359 -18.35 -22.99 -4.37
N VAL A 360 -18.38 -22.32 -5.51
CA VAL A 360 -19.50 -22.45 -6.48
C VAL A 360 -19.51 -23.82 -7.15
N GLY A 361 -18.35 -24.36 -7.50
CA GLY A 361 -18.24 -25.71 -8.08
C GLY A 361 -18.72 -26.79 -7.11
N GLY A 362 -18.26 -26.75 -5.87
CA GLY A 362 -18.68 -27.70 -4.84
C GLY A 362 -20.19 -27.62 -4.54
N MET A 363 -20.71 -26.40 -4.36
CA MET A 363 -22.14 -26.18 -4.16
C MET A 363 -22.98 -26.63 -5.34
N GLY A 364 -22.52 -26.39 -6.58
CA GLY A 364 -23.19 -26.85 -7.80
C GLY A 364 -23.28 -28.38 -7.86
N LEU A 365 -22.19 -29.08 -7.56
CA LEU A 365 -22.18 -30.54 -7.49
C LEU A 365 -23.11 -31.07 -6.38
N SER A 366 -23.12 -30.45 -5.20
CA SER A 366 -24.04 -30.82 -4.12
C SER A 366 -25.51 -30.62 -4.55
N LEU A 367 -25.84 -29.52 -5.25
CA LEU A 367 -27.20 -29.30 -5.79
C LEU A 367 -27.62 -30.36 -6.80
N ILE A 368 -26.74 -30.76 -7.72
CA ILE A 368 -26.97 -31.86 -8.67
C ILE A 368 -27.21 -33.18 -7.91
N GLY A 369 -26.40 -33.47 -6.90
CA GLY A 369 -26.55 -34.63 -6.07
C GLY A 369 -27.87 -34.65 -5.29
N MET A 370 -28.29 -33.50 -4.74
CA MET A 370 -29.63 -33.34 -4.09
C MET A 370 -30.78 -33.64 -5.05
N ALA A 371 -30.70 -33.14 -6.28
CA ALA A 371 -31.71 -33.41 -7.30
C ALA A 371 -31.73 -34.91 -7.66
N ALA A 372 -30.59 -35.55 -7.84
CA ALA A 372 -30.49 -36.99 -8.08
C ALA A 372 -31.05 -37.82 -6.90
N ALA A 373 -30.77 -37.42 -5.66
CA ALA A 373 -31.29 -38.04 -4.45
C ALA A 373 -32.82 -37.89 -4.35
N ALA A 374 -33.36 -36.69 -4.63
CA ALA A 374 -34.78 -36.42 -4.65
C ALA A 374 -35.53 -37.28 -5.70
N LEU A 375 -34.93 -37.47 -6.87
CA LEU A 375 -35.46 -38.33 -7.94
C LEU A 375 -35.27 -39.84 -7.67
N GLY A 376 -34.40 -40.22 -6.70
CA GLY A 376 -34.14 -41.59 -6.29
C GLY A 376 -33.03 -42.31 -6.99
N TYR A 377 -32.25 -41.59 -7.74
CA TYR A 377 -31.07 -42.16 -8.40
C TYR A 377 -29.87 -42.28 -7.43
N LEU A 378 -29.93 -41.62 -6.27
CA LEU A 378 -28.85 -41.60 -5.29
C LEU A 378 -29.34 -42.00 -3.90
N PRO A 379 -29.11 -43.26 -3.46
CA PRO A 379 -29.40 -43.74 -2.13
C PRO A 379 -28.60 -43.03 -1.03
N PRO A 380 -29.03 -42.96 0.23
CA PRO A 380 -28.38 -42.21 1.30
C PRO A 380 -26.90 -42.51 1.49
N VAL A 381 -26.51 -43.81 1.50
CA VAL A 381 -25.08 -44.18 1.68
C VAL A 381 -24.21 -43.74 0.52
N GLN A 382 -24.68 -43.89 -0.72
CA GLN A 382 -23.95 -43.44 -1.90
C GLN A 382 -23.89 -41.91 -1.95
N GLY A 383 -24.97 -41.24 -1.48
CA GLY A 383 -25.02 -39.78 -1.34
C GLY A 383 -23.97 -39.23 -0.36
N ALA A 384 -23.80 -39.93 0.80
CA ALA A 384 -22.79 -39.60 1.78
C ALA A 384 -21.36 -39.68 1.19
N VAL A 385 -21.07 -40.81 0.53
CA VAL A 385 -19.75 -41.03 -0.12
C VAL A 385 -19.52 -39.97 -1.22
N ALA A 386 -20.52 -39.69 -2.05
CA ALA A 386 -20.42 -38.67 -3.08
C ALA A 386 -20.13 -37.28 -2.50
N GLN A 387 -20.77 -36.92 -1.38
CA GLN A 387 -20.55 -35.65 -0.71
C GLN A 387 -19.12 -35.52 -0.18
N GLU A 388 -18.56 -36.57 0.43
CA GLU A 388 -17.15 -36.56 0.87
C GLU A 388 -16.17 -36.34 -0.29
N PHE A 389 -16.46 -36.94 -1.47
CA PHE A 389 -15.65 -36.68 -2.67
C PHE A 389 -15.79 -35.25 -3.16
N ILE A 390 -16.97 -34.63 -3.10
CA ILE A 390 -17.22 -33.23 -3.46
C ILE A 390 -16.41 -32.31 -2.52
N ASP A 391 -16.48 -32.58 -1.21
CA ASP A 391 -15.76 -31.79 -0.20
C ASP A 391 -14.25 -31.92 -0.38
N LEU A 392 -13.74 -33.11 -0.59
CA LEU A 392 -12.33 -33.35 -0.85
C LEU A 392 -11.86 -32.62 -2.13
N ALA A 393 -12.63 -32.71 -3.21
CA ALA A 393 -12.31 -32.02 -4.46
C ALA A 393 -12.29 -30.50 -4.29
N ALA A 394 -13.25 -29.92 -3.55
CA ALA A 394 -13.30 -28.49 -3.25
C ALA A 394 -12.09 -28.03 -2.41
N VAL A 395 -11.68 -28.82 -1.41
CA VAL A 395 -10.49 -28.56 -0.58
C VAL A 395 -9.21 -28.64 -1.41
N LEU A 396 -9.04 -29.72 -2.19
CA LEU A 396 -7.86 -29.89 -3.05
C LEU A 396 -7.74 -28.76 -4.09
N ASN A 397 -8.87 -28.32 -4.67
CA ASN A 397 -8.87 -27.17 -5.57
C ASN A 397 -8.51 -25.88 -4.83
N ALA A 398 -9.01 -25.66 -3.61
CA ALA A 398 -8.68 -24.48 -2.80
C ALA A 398 -7.19 -24.42 -2.42
N LEU A 399 -6.57 -25.57 -2.15
CA LEU A 399 -5.13 -25.67 -1.85
C LEU A 399 -4.24 -25.22 -3.02
N ARG A 400 -4.74 -25.21 -4.26
CA ARG A 400 -4.00 -24.68 -5.41
C ARG A 400 -3.60 -23.21 -5.24
N VAL A 401 -4.26 -22.47 -4.38
CA VAL A 401 -3.86 -21.09 -4.05
C VAL A 401 -2.45 -21.04 -3.45
N ALA A 402 -2.01 -22.07 -2.75
CA ALA A 402 -0.65 -22.14 -2.18
C ALA A 402 0.46 -22.27 -3.24
N ILE A 403 0.09 -22.54 -4.51
CA ILE A 403 1.00 -22.51 -5.65
C ILE A 403 1.02 -21.06 -6.15
N PRO A 404 2.18 -20.39 -6.16
CA PRO A 404 2.29 -19.01 -6.63
C PRO A 404 1.74 -18.86 -8.06
N PRO A 405 1.12 -17.71 -8.39
CA PRO A 405 0.71 -17.44 -9.75
C PRO A 405 1.93 -17.46 -10.69
N ALA A 406 1.73 -17.95 -11.91
CA ALA A 406 2.80 -18.08 -12.91
C ALA A 406 3.46 -16.73 -13.24
N GLN A 407 2.67 -15.66 -13.22
CA GLN A 407 3.11 -14.29 -13.41
C GLN A 407 3.10 -13.56 -12.07
N LYS A 408 4.28 -13.08 -11.64
CA LYS A 408 4.42 -12.31 -10.40
C LYS A 408 4.23 -10.81 -10.63
N THR A 409 4.67 -10.32 -11.78
CA THR A 409 4.57 -8.92 -12.20
C THR A 409 4.27 -8.82 -13.69
N ASP A 410 3.56 -7.75 -14.10
CA ASP A 410 3.10 -7.51 -15.47
C ASP A 410 3.84 -6.36 -16.19
N PHE A 411 4.88 -5.76 -15.55
CA PHE A 411 5.62 -4.59 -16.08
C PHE A 411 7.12 -4.70 -15.91
#